data_774654fd1ad79cf8db96f3b295ae47f7
#
_entry.id   774654fd1ad79cf8db96f3b295ae47f7
#
_cell.length_a   1.000
_cell.length_b   1.000
_cell.length_c   1.000
_cell.angle_alpha   90.00
_cell.angle_beta   90.00
_cell.angle_gamma   90.00
#
_symmetry.space_group_name_H-M   'P 1'
#
loop_
_entity.id
_entity.type
_entity.pdbx_description
1 polymer ?
#
loop_
_entity_poly.entity_id
_entity_poly.type
_entity_poly.pdbx_seq_one_letter_code
_entity_poly.pdbx_strand_id
1 'polypeptide(L)'
;MHDCLPTLQLLKISGISDDGLCPMCNYEEESTSHLFLLCPFARACWHGSSLAVHTTDFSDIFVQQWLINLINALNWNEEGSFDYMQSIFTTLWTIWLHKDTVVHEGKQLNPIEVILTSQTLPCRYKEVFSNQYSPLITRSKPSNEPNNVTR
;
A
#
# COMPACT_ATOMS: atom_id res chain seq x y z
N MET A 1 6.20 -3.96 20.33
CA MET A 1 6.12 -2.88 19.31
C MET A 1 4.75 -2.26 19.44
N HIS A 2 4.66 -0.98 19.77
CA HIS A 2 3.35 -0.33 19.97
C HIS A 2 2.71 -0.06 18.62
N ASP A 3 1.41 -0.38 18.54
CA ASP A 3 0.58 -0.05 17.38
C ASP A 3 0.42 1.48 17.34
N CYS A 4 0.93 2.14 16.32
CA CYS A 4 0.94 3.61 16.21
C CYS A 4 -0.20 4.14 15.34
N LEU A 5 -0.98 3.26 14.72
CA LEU A 5 -2.11 3.68 13.90
C LEU A 5 -3.33 3.97 14.79
N PRO A 6 -4.03 5.07 14.57
CA PRO A 6 -5.21 5.44 15.37
C PRO A 6 -6.43 4.58 14.99
N THR A 7 -6.37 3.29 15.31
CA THR A 7 -7.51 2.38 15.19
C THR A 7 -8.54 2.67 16.27
N LEU A 8 -9.81 2.33 16.03
CA LEU A 8 -10.88 2.53 17.01
C LEU A 8 -10.63 1.73 18.30
N GLN A 9 -10.02 0.56 18.21
CA GLN A 9 -9.60 -0.19 19.39
C GLN A 9 -8.60 0.61 20.24
N LEU A 10 -7.60 1.25 19.63
CA LEU A 10 -6.63 2.05 20.35
C LEU A 10 -7.26 3.32 20.94
N LEU A 11 -8.16 3.96 20.19
CA LEU A 11 -8.90 5.15 20.66
C LEU A 11 -9.83 4.79 21.84
N LYS A 12 -10.46 3.63 21.82
CA LYS A 12 -11.27 3.11 22.93
C LYS A 12 -10.41 2.87 24.19
N ILE A 13 -9.27 2.17 24.03
CA ILE A 13 -8.34 1.94 25.15
C ILE A 13 -7.82 3.25 25.73
N SER A 14 -7.64 4.29 24.89
CA SER A 14 -7.20 5.63 25.30
C SER A 14 -8.33 6.50 25.86
N GLY A 15 -9.58 6.01 25.92
CA GLY A 15 -10.73 6.74 26.42
C GLY A 15 -11.22 7.88 25.50
N ILE A 16 -10.83 7.87 24.22
CA ILE A 16 -11.20 8.88 23.23
C ILE A 16 -12.51 8.48 22.50
N SER A 17 -12.77 7.17 22.37
CA SER A 17 -13.96 6.64 21.73
C SER A 17 -14.64 5.62 22.64
N ASP A 18 -15.97 5.60 22.65
CA ASP A 18 -16.76 4.61 23.39
C ASP A 18 -16.93 3.31 22.62
N ASP A 19 -16.84 3.36 21.30
CA ASP A 19 -17.00 2.22 20.40
C ASP A 19 -15.65 1.87 19.72
N GLY A 20 -15.27 0.61 19.81
CA GLY A 20 -14.07 0.08 19.18
C GLY A 20 -14.36 -0.82 17.96
N LEU A 21 -15.63 -0.92 17.53
CA LEU A 21 -16.02 -1.78 16.41
C LEU A 21 -15.50 -1.26 15.07
N CYS A 22 -15.07 -2.17 14.23
CA CYS A 22 -14.63 -1.86 12.88
C CYS A 22 -15.77 -1.25 12.04
N PRO A 23 -15.65 -0.02 11.53
CA PRO A 23 -16.71 0.65 10.78
C PRO A 23 -17.00 -0.02 9.42
N MET A 24 -16.10 -0.88 8.95
CA MET A 24 -16.27 -1.57 7.68
C MET A 24 -17.02 -2.90 7.80
N CYS A 25 -17.00 -3.57 8.94
CA CYS A 25 -17.76 -4.81 9.11
C CYS A 25 -18.81 -4.74 10.24
N ASN A 26 -18.66 -3.81 11.17
CA ASN A 26 -19.51 -3.64 12.36
C ASN A 26 -19.64 -4.92 13.21
N TYR A 27 -18.63 -5.79 13.17
CA TYR A 27 -18.70 -7.10 13.80
C TYR A 27 -17.59 -7.34 14.82
N GLU A 28 -16.37 -6.94 14.54
CA GLU A 28 -15.21 -7.14 15.40
C GLU A 28 -14.55 -5.80 15.76
N GLU A 29 -13.76 -5.79 16.85
CA GLU A 29 -12.98 -4.62 17.21
C GLU A 29 -11.94 -4.27 16.13
N GLU A 30 -11.78 -2.99 15.84
CA GLU A 30 -10.83 -2.50 14.84
C GLU A 30 -9.41 -2.49 15.42
N SER A 31 -8.75 -3.64 15.39
CA SER A 31 -7.29 -3.69 15.53
C SER A 31 -6.62 -3.43 14.17
N THR A 32 -5.32 -3.12 14.18
CA THR A 32 -4.55 -2.95 12.94
C THR A 32 -4.58 -4.21 12.07
N SER A 33 -4.43 -5.39 12.69
CA SER A 33 -4.49 -6.66 11.96
C SER A 33 -5.88 -6.94 11.42
N HIS A 34 -6.94 -6.65 12.20
CA HIS A 34 -8.29 -6.77 11.71
C HIS A 34 -8.54 -5.86 10.50
N LEU A 35 -8.24 -4.58 10.63
CA LEU A 35 -8.46 -3.58 9.60
C LEU A 35 -7.83 -3.95 8.26
N PHE A 36 -6.57 -4.39 8.28
CA PHE A 36 -5.80 -4.60 7.06
C PHE A 36 -5.83 -6.03 6.51
N LEU A 37 -6.03 -7.05 7.35
CA LEU A 37 -5.93 -8.45 6.94
C LEU A 37 -7.20 -9.26 7.19
N LEU A 38 -7.85 -9.09 8.35
CA LEU A 38 -8.87 -10.02 8.81
C LEU A 38 -10.30 -9.55 8.55
N CYS A 39 -10.53 -8.23 8.44
CA CYS A 39 -11.84 -7.69 8.12
C CYS A 39 -12.37 -8.30 6.81
N PRO A 40 -13.64 -8.75 6.75
CA PRO A 40 -14.24 -9.29 5.53
C PRO A 40 -14.09 -8.36 4.32
N PHE A 41 -14.16 -7.05 4.54
CA PHE A 41 -13.93 -6.06 3.51
C PHE A 41 -12.47 -6.09 2.99
N ALA A 42 -11.49 -6.05 3.90
CA ALA A 42 -10.07 -6.10 3.54
C ALA A 42 -9.73 -7.42 2.82
N ARG A 43 -10.27 -8.54 3.29
CA ARG A 43 -10.12 -9.85 2.65
C ARG A 43 -10.64 -9.86 1.22
N ALA A 44 -11.80 -9.23 0.97
CA ALA A 44 -12.34 -9.09 -0.37
C ALA A 44 -11.42 -8.26 -1.27
N CYS A 45 -10.83 -7.18 -0.75
CA CYS A 45 -9.86 -6.37 -1.48
C CYS A 45 -8.60 -7.17 -1.85
N TRP A 46 -8.02 -7.90 -0.90
CA TRP A 46 -6.83 -8.72 -1.13
C TRP A 46 -7.07 -9.84 -2.13
N HIS A 47 -8.17 -10.58 -1.96
CA HIS A 47 -8.51 -11.69 -2.84
C HIS A 47 -8.82 -11.24 -4.27
N GLY A 48 -9.48 -10.10 -4.42
CA GLY A 48 -9.82 -9.53 -5.73
C GLY A 48 -8.69 -8.72 -6.38
N SER A 49 -7.61 -8.44 -5.67
CA SER A 49 -6.44 -7.75 -6.23
C SER A 49 -5.61 -8.69 -7.13
N SER A 50 -4.73 -8.09 -7.95
CA SER A 50 -3.76 -8.85 -8.75
C SER A 50 -2.77 -9.68 -7.92
N LEU A 51 -2.65 -9.37 -6.63
CA LEU A 51 -1.79 -10.07 -5.68
C LEU A 51 -2.43 -11.39 -5.20
N ALA A 52 -3.77 -11.50 -5.25
CA ALA A 52 -4.54 -12.66 -4.82
C ALA A 52 -4.13 -13.22 -3.43
N VAL A 53 -3.85 -12.31 -2.47
CA VAL A 53 -3.39 -12.70 -1.14
C VAL A 53 -4.53 -13.30 -0.33
N HIS A 54 -4.34 -14.52 0.17
CA HIS A 54 -5.28 -15.20 1.07
C HIS A 54 -4.93 -14.88 2.53
N THR A 55 -5.60 -13.89 3.10
CA THR A 55 -5.29 -13.39 4.45
C THR A 55 -5.84 -14.26 5.57
N THR A 56 -6.64 -15.29 5.27
CA THR A 56 -7.14 -16.27 6.26
C THR A 56 -6.03 -17.03 6.96
N ASP A 57 -4.90 -17.21 6.29
CA ASP A 57 -3.74 -17.96 6.81
C ASP A 57 -2.93 -17.13 7.82
N PHE A 58 -3.31 -15.87 8.04
CA PHE A 58 -2.59 -14.91 8.88
C PHE A 58 -3.36 -14.51 10.15
N SER A 59 -4.35 -15.30 10.58
CA SER A 59 -5.23 -14.99 11.72
C SER A 59 -4.49 -14.71 13.03
N ASP A 60 -3.31 -15.32 13.21
CA ASP A 60 -2.51 -15.22 14.44
C ASP A 60 -1.29 -14.30 14.30
N ILE A 61 -1.16 -13.61 13.17
CA ILE A 61 0.01 -12.79 12.86
C ILE A 61 -0.37 -11.30 12.87
N PHE A 62 0.42 -10.49 13.56
CA PHE A 62 0.29 -9.04 13.47
C PHE A 62 0.70 -8.55 12.06
N VAL A 63 0.02 -7.53 11.55
CA VAL A 63 0.30 -6.97 10.21
C VAL A 63 1.77 -6.56 10.03
N GLN A 64 2.40 -6.04 11.08
CA GLN A 64 3.82 -5.70 11.08
C GLN A 64 4.70 -6.93 10.86
N GLN A 65 4.41 -8.03 11.55
CA GLN A 65 5.16 -9.28 11.40
C GLN A 65 4.93 -9.88 10.01
N TRP A 66 3.71 -9.82 9.52
CA TRP A 66 3.39 -10.24 8.16
C TRP A 66 4.20 -9.46 7.11
N LEU A 67 4.29 -8.12 7.22
CA LEU A 67 5.11 -7.29 6.34
C LEU A 67 6.60 -7.63 6.44
N ILE A 68 7.13 -7.82 7.64
CA ILE A 68 8.53 -8.20 7.86
C ILE A 68 8.82 -9.55 7.18
N ASN A 69 7.94 -10.51 7.34
CA ASN A 69 8.07 -11.83 6.71
C ASN A 69 8.06 -11.73 5.18
N LEU A 70 7.19 -10.89 4.60
CA LEU A 70 7.18 -10.62 3.15
C LEU A 70 8.49 -9.99 2.68
N ILE A 71 8.95 -8.94 3.37
CA ILE A 71 10.22 -8.25 3.02
C ILE A 71 11.41 -9.21 3.05
N ASN A 72 11.46 -10.10 4.05
CA ASN A 72 12.54 -11.07 4.20
C ASN A 72 12.45 -12.24 3.19
N ALA A 73 11.26 -12.56 2.72
CA ALA A 73 11.04 -13.63 1.75
C ALA A 73 11.34 -13.21 0.31
N LEU A 74 11.31 -11.89 0.02
CA LEU A 74 11.54 -11.38 -1.32
C LEU A 74 13.02 -11.42 -1.71
N ASN A 75 13.27 -11.88 -2.92
CA ASN A 75 14.56 -11.73 -3.58
C ASN A 75 14.63 -10.37 -4.28
N TRP A 76 15.22 -9.37 -3.63
CA TRP A 76 15.28 -8.00 -4.13
C TRP A 76 16.08 -7.80 -5.42
N ASN A 77 16.86 -8.81 -5.83
CA ASN A 77 17.55 -8.82 -7.12
C ASN A 77 16.67 -9.31 -8.26
N GLU A 78 15.49 -9.82 -7.96
CA GLU A 78 14.55 -10.32 -8.96
C GLU A 78 13.68 -9.17 -9.49
N GLU A 79 13.52 -9.13 -10.82
CA GLU A 79 12.65 -8.17 -11.48
C GLU A 79 11.21 -8.34 -10.99
N GLY A 80 10.57 -7.22 -10.61
CA GLY A 80 9.20 -7.23 -10.10
C GLY A 80 9.06 -7.27 -8.57
N SER A 81 10.10 -7.60 -7.80
CA SER A 81 10.02 -7.61 -6.33
C SER A 81 9.65 -6.24 -5.76
N PHE A 82 10.19 -5.17 -6.33
CA PHE A 82 9.83 -3.81 -5.94
C PHE A 82 8.37 -3.49 -6.30
N ASP A 83 7.91 -3.84 -7.49
CA ASP A 83 6.53 -3.62 -7.93
C ASP A 83 5.53 -4.40 -7.08
N TYR A 84 5.89 -5.61 -6.69
CA TYR A 84 5.09 -6.41 -5.76
C TYR A 84 4.93 -5.72 -4.41
N MET A 85 6.02 -5.28 -3.79
CA MET A 85 5.96 -4.55 -2.51
C MET A 85 5.23 -3.22 -2.63
N GLN A 86 5.42 -2.49 -3.71
CA GLN A 86 4.68 -1.26 -3.98
C GLN A 86 3.17 -1.54 -4.05
N SER A 87 2.75 -2.63 -4.67
CA SER A 87 1.35 -3.04 -4.76
C SER A 87 0.78 -3.43 -3.39
N ILE A 88 1.56 -4.10 -2.53
CA ILE A 88 1.18 -4.38 -1.14
C ILE A 88 0.91 -3.08 -0.39
N PHE A 89 1.86 -2.14 -0.39
CA PHE A 89 1.72 -0.87 0.33
C PHE A 89 0.60 0.00 -0.21
N THR A 90 0.40 0.05 -1.53
CA THR A 90 -0.73 0.77 -2.13
C THR A 90 -2.07 0.16 -1.76
N THR A 91 -2.17 -1.16 -1.64
CA THR A 91 -3.40 -1.81 -1.19
C THR A 91 -3.70 -1.48 0.27
N LEU A 92 -2.70 -1.57 1.16
CA LEU A 92 -2.86 -1.16 2.57
C LEU A 92 -3.30 0.29 2.68
N TRP A 93 -2.65 1.19 1.94
CA TRP A 93 -2.97 2.61 1.92
C TRP A 93 -4.40 2.88 1.42
N THR A 94 -4.84 2.22 0.36
CA THR A 94 -6.18 2.40 -0.18
C THR A 94 -7.27 1.83 0.71
N ILE A 95 -7.01 0.73 1.42
CA ILE A 95 -7.92 0.22 2.47
C ILE A 95 -8.08 1.26 3.57
N TRP A 96 -6.97 1.84 4.05
CA TRP A 96 -6.99 2.89 5.06
C TRP A 96 -7.79 4.12 4.61
N LEU A 97 -7.51 4.65 3.41
CA LEU A 97 -8.24 5.79 2.86
C LEU A 97 -9.73 5.51 2.71
N HIS A 98 -10.08 4.30 2.26
CA HIS A 98 -11.49 3.93 2.11
C HIS A 98 -12.20 3.89 3.46
N LYS A 99 -11.56 3.32 4.48
CA LYS A 99 -12.07 3.36 5.87
C LYS A 99 -12.29 4.80 6.32
N ASP A 100 -11.34 5.68 6.07
CA ASP A 100 -11.42 7.08 6.45
C ASP A 100 -12.62 7.79 5.79
N THR A 101 -12.84 7.57 4.49
CA THR A 101 -14.02 8.11 3.79
C THR A 101 -15.34 7.52 4.28
N VAL A 102 -15.36 6.24 4.67
CA VAL A 102 -16.55 5.62 5.30
C VAL A 102 -16.89 6.30 6.63
N VAL A 103 -15.89 6.54 7.47
CA VAL A 103 -16.09 7.13 8.80
C VAL A 103 -16.48 8.60 8.72
N HIS A 104 -15.81 9.39 7.87
CA HIS A 104 -15.99 10.84 7.85
C HIS A 104 -17.02 11.34 6.84
N GLU A 105 -17.23 10.62 5.75
CA GLU A 105 -18.11 11.03 4.67
C GLU A 105 -19.35 10.13 4.53
N GLY A 106 -19.45 9.06 5.30
CA GLY A 106 -20.56 8.09 5.21
C GLY A 106 -20.59 7.33 3.88
N LYS A 107 -19.44 7.16 3.24
CA LYS A 107 -19.33 6.47 1.97
C LYS A 107 -19.72 5.00 2.10
N GLN A 108 -20.36 4.45 1.08
CA GLN A 108 -20.67 3.02 1.04
C GLN A 108 -19.42 2.19 0.79
N LEU A 109 -19.39 1.00 1.42
CA LEU A 109 -18.31 0.03 1.25
C LEU A 109 -18.28 -0.50 -0.19
N ASN A 110 -17.13 -0.36 -0.85
CA ASN A 110 -16.94 -0.85 -2.21
C ASN A 110 -15.52 -1.44 -2.38
N PRO A 111 -15.35 -2.76 -2.24
CA PRO A 111 -14.04 -3.40 -2.42
C PRO A 111 -13.46 -3.20 -3.83
N ILE A 112 -14.33 -3.14 -4.85
CA ILE A 112 -13.90 -2.96 -6.25
C ILE A 112 -13.20 -1.61 -6.43
N GLU A 113 -13.70 -0.56 -5.80
CA GLU A 113 -13.07 0.76 -5.85
C GLU A 113 -11.66 0.72 -5.25
N VAL A 114 -11.48 0.06 -4.11
CA VAL A 114 -10.18 -0.13 -3.48
C VAL A 114 -9.23 -0.90 -4.39
N ILE A 115 -9.70 -2.00 -5.00
CA ILE A 115 -8.92 -2.82 -5.92
C ILE A 115 -8.43 -1.99 -7.11
N LEU A 116 -9.34 -1.30 -7.80
CA LEU A 116 -9.01 -0.49 -8.97
C LEU A 116 -8.06 0.67 -8.62
N THR A 117 -8.29 1.33 -7.49
CA THR A 117 -7.45 2.44 -7.04
C THR A 117 -6.05 1.94 -6.71
N SER A 118 -5.91 0.84 -5.98
CA SER A 118 -4.60 0.27 -5.62
C SER A 118 -3.78 -0.18 -6.85
N GLN A 119 -4.45 -0.63 -7.91
CA GLN A 119 -3.79 -1.02 -9.16
C GLN A 119 -3.34 0.18 -10.01
N THR A 120 -4.10 1.27 -10.00
CA THR A 120 -3.83 2.45 -10.84
C THR A 120 -2.80 3.39 -10.22
N LEU A 121 -2.72 3.48 -8.90
CA LEU A 121 -1.79 4.38 -8.21
C LEU A 121 -0.32 4.14 -8.57
N PRO A 122 0.21 2.91 -8.57
CA PRO A 122 1.61 2.66 -8.95
C PRO A 122 1.94 3.13 -10.37
N CYS A 123 1.04 2.92 -11.32
CA CYS A 123 1.22 3.36 -12.70
C CYS A 123 1.30 4.89 -12.81
N ARG A 124 0.42 5.60 -12.12
CA ARG A 124 0.41 7.07 -12.09
C ARG A 124 1.69 7.64 -11.48
N TYR A 125 2.20 7.04 -10.42
CA TYR A 125 3.48 7.45 -9.84
C TYR A 125 4.65 7.23 -10.82
N LYS A 126 4.72 6.08 -11.49
CA LYS A 126 5.76 5.80 -12.49
C LYS A 126 5.74 6.83 -13.62
N GLU A 127 4.58 7.20 -14.15
CA GLU A 127 4.44 8.20 -15.20
C GLU A 127 4.93 9.58 -14.76
N VAL A 128 4.56 10.03 -13.56
CA VAL A 128 4.97 11.34 -13.03
C VAL A 128 6.48 11.39 -12.84
N PHE A 129 7.09 10.37 -12.26
CA PHE A 129 8.53 10.36 -12.01
C PHE A 129 9.35 10.19 -13.29
N SER A 130 8.91 9.35 -14.24
CA SER A 130 9.61 9.21 -15.53
C SER A 130 9.64 10.52 -16.32
N ASN A 131 8.56 11.29 -16.30
CA ASN A 131 8.48 12.59 -16.97
C ASN A 131 9.33 13.68 -16.30
N GLN A 132 9.56 13.61 -14.99
CA GLN A 132 10.41 14.57 -14.27
C GLN A 132 11.91 14.32 -14.47
N TYR A 133 12.35 13.08 -14.69
CA TYR A 133 13.76 12.72 -14.82
C TYR A 133 14.26 12.64 -16.28
N SER A 134 13.39 12.62 -17.27
CA SER A 134 13.76 12.63 -18.71
C SER A 134 14.58 13.85 -19.16
N PRO A 135 14.44 15.07 -18.62
CA PRO A 135 15.23 16.22 -19.09
C PRO A 135 16.69 16.24 -18.64
N LEU A 136 17.08 15.43 -17.65
CA LEU A 136 18.44 15.52 -17.07
C LEU A 136 19.48 14.63 -17.76
N ILE A 137 19.07 13.65 -18.53
CA ILE A 137 19.98 12.68 -19.17
C ILE A 137 20.50 13.17 -20.54
N THR A 138 19.88 14.18 -21.16
CA THR A 138 20.26 14.65 -22.49
C THR A 138 21.31 15.76 -22.49
N ARG A 139 21.92 16.13 -21.34
CA ARG A 139 22.83 17.29 -21.22
C ARG A 139 24.29 16.95 -20.96
N SER A 140 24.81 15.81 -21.35
CA SER A 140 26.26 15.57 -21.31
C SER A 140 26.73 14.66 -22.44
N LYS A 141 26.85 15.22 -23.62
CA LYS A 141 27.73 14.68 -24.64
C LYS A 141 28.86 15.70 -24.85
N PRO A 142 30.10 15.46 -24.41
CA PRO A 142 31.20 16.31 -24.76
C PRO A 142 31.53 16.08 -26.24
N SER A 143 31.49 17.14 -27.01
CA SER A 143 31.98 17.19 -28.39
C SER A 143 33.50 17.06 -28.36
N ASN A 144 34.05 15.91 -28.72
CA ASN A 144 35.44 15.76 -29.09
C ASN A 144 35.57 16.17 -30.57
N GLU A 145 35.99 17.38 -30.79
CA GLU A 145 36.59 17.77 -32.07
C GLU A 145 38.02 17.21 -32.16
N PRO A 146 38.41 16.54 -33.25
CA PRO A 146 39.80 16.23 -33.50
C PRO A 146 40.48 17.45 -34.13
N ASN A 147 41.45 18.05 -33.44
CA ASN A 147 42.37 19.01 -34.01
C ASN A 147 43.18 18.37 -35.12
N ASN A 148 42.87 18.76 -36.34
CA ASN A 148 43.67 18.43 -37.51
C ASN A 148 44.81 19.49 -37.64
N VAL A 149 46.02 19.13 -37.27
CA VAL A 149 47.20 19.90 -37.53
C VAL A 149 47.87 19.33 -38.78
N THR A 150 47.71 20.03 -39.88
CA THR A 150 48.48 19.82 -41.13
C THR A 150 49.84 20.54 -41.01
N ARG A 151 50.81 19.78 -41.41
CA ARG A 151 52.05 20.30 -41.92
C ARG A 151 52.46 19.54 -43.14
#